data_eea7c19a0cbd2e5a21c4a3038b076288
#
_entry.id   eea7c19a0cbd2e5a21c4a3038b076288
#
_cell.length_a   1.000
_cell.length_b   1.000
_cell.length_c   1.000
_cell.angle_alpha   90.00
_cell.angle_beta   90.00
_cell.angle_gamma   90.00
#
_symmetry.space_group_name_H-M   'P 1'
#
loop_
_entity.id
_entity.type
_entity.pdbx_description
1 polymer ?
#
loop_
_entity_poly.entity_id
_entity_poly.type
_entity_poly.pdbx_seq_one_letter_code
_entity_poly.pdbx_strand_id
1 'polypeptide(L)'
;MLNLLKAKIHCATVTEANLQYMGSITIDEVLMEAAGILPNERVQITDNNNGERLETYVIPGPRGSGVICLNGAAARCVQPGDIVIIMAYAFYSEEEAAAHHPKVVMVDSKNKVKSIRILEQHGQVS
;
A
#
# COMPACT_ATOMS: atom_id res chain seq x y z
N MET A 1 5.86 19.42 13.05
CA MET A 1 5.84 18.01 12.58
C MET A 1 5.66 17.99 11.07
N LEU A 2 6.46 17.19 10.41
CA LEU A 2 6.39 17.02 8.96
C LEU A 2 5.69 15.71 8.64
N ASN A 3 4.79 15.73 7.66
CA ASN A 3 4.08 14.52 7.22
C ASN A 3 4.82 13.96 6.01
N LEU A 4 5.56 12.87 6.22
CA LEU A 4 6.42 12.28 5.20
C LEU A 4 5.96 10.86 4.84
N LEU A 5 6.31 10.41 3.65
CA LEU A 5 6.09 9.04 3.22
C LEU A 5 6.85 8.10 4.17
N LYS A 6 6.11 7.23 4.85
CA LYS A 6 6.67 6.23 5.75
C LYS A 6 6.99 4.95 5.01
N ALA A 7 6.06 4.51 4.17
CA ALA A 7 6.15 3.23 3.48
C ALA A 7 5.29 3.23 2.23
N LYS A 8 5.66 2.35 1.29
CA LYS A 8 4.95 2.21 0.04
C LYS A 8 5.01 0.75 -0.40
N ILE A 9 3.87 0.22 -0.82
CA ILE A 9 3.82 -1.06 -1.53
C ILE A 9 3.60 -0.70 -2.99
N HIS A 10 4.61 -0.98 -3.81
CA HIS A 10 4.66 -0.48 -5.18
C HIS A 10 4.13 -1.50 -6.17
N CYS A 11 3.13 -1.10 -6.96
CA CYS A 11 2.57 -1.88 -8.07
C CYS A 11 2.05 -3.25 -7.66
N ALA A 12 1.28 -3.29 -6.56
CA ALA A 12 0.55 -4.48 -6.16
C ALA A 12 -0.64 -4.70 -7.09
N THR A 13 -1.04 -5.95 -7.25
CA THR A 13 -2.19 -6.32 -8.08
C THR A 13 -3.42 -6.53 -7.21
N VAL A 14 -4.51 -5.85 -7.52
CA VAL A 14 -5.79 -6.05 -6.84
C VAL A 14 -6.29 -7.47 -7.11
N THR A 15 -6.56 -8.22 -6.05
CA THR A 15 -7.05 -9.60 -6.17
C THR A 15 -8.55 -9.70 -6.05
N GLU A 16 -9.18 -8.75 -5.34
CA GLU A 16 -10.62 -8.77 -5.11
C GLU A 16 -11.12 -7.36 -4.84
N ALA A 17 -12.37 -7.08 -5.23
CA ALA A 17 -13.07 -5.84 -4.91
C ALA A 17 -14.48 -6.23 -4.50
N ASN A 18 -14.85 -6.04 -3.23
CA ASN A 18 -16.10 -6.55 -2.69
C ASN A 18 -16.90 -5.45 -1.98
N LEU A 19 -18.00 -5.04 -2.62
CA LEU A 19 -18.89 -4.00 -2.11
C LEU A 19 -19.61 -4.40 -0.83
N GLN A 20 -19.74 -5.70 -0.58
CA GLN A 20 -20.50 -6.22 0.56
C GLN A 20 -19.69 -6.24 1.86
N TYR A 21 -18.37 -6.14 1.77
CA TYR A 21 -17.51 -6.13 2.95
C TYR A 21 -17.50 -4.75 3.59
N MET A 22 -17.16 -4.70 4.87
CA MET A 22 -16.96 -3.42 5.55
C MET A 22 -15.78 -2.68 4.91
N GLY A 23 -15.95 -1.35 4.75
CA GLY A 23 -14.98 -0.52 4.02
C GLY A 23 -13.59 -0.59 4.61
N SER A 24 -12.59 -0.82 3.75
CA SER A 24 -11.17 -0.90 4.12
C SER A 24 -10.39 -1.45 2.93
N ILE A 25 -9.08 -1.63 3.13
CA ILE A 25 -8.28 -2.45 2.23
C ILE A 25 -7.70 -3.62 3.02
N THR A 26 -7.93 -4.84 2.53
CA THR A 26 -7.32 -6.04 3.11
C THR A 26 -5.98 -6.27 2.40
N ILE A 27 -4.91 -6.35 3.17
CA ILE A 27 -3.55 -6.54 2.64
C ILE A 27 -2.95 -7.79 3.27
N ASP A 28 -2.32 -8.64 2.47
CA ASP A 28 -1.54 -9.78 2.95
C ASP A 28 -0.64 -9.32 4.09
N GLU A 29 -0.73 -9.98 5.24
CA GLU A 29 0.01 -9.60 6.44
C GLU A 29 1.53 -9.57 6.22
N VAL A 30 2.05 -10.43 5.33
CA VAL A 30 3.48 -10.43 4.99
C VAL A 30 3.88 -9.11 4.36
N LEU A 31 3.03 -8.55 3.48
CA LEU A 31 3.28 -7.25 2.86
C LEU A 31 3.22 -6.13 3.89
N MET A 32 2.26 -6.21 4.81
CA MET A 32 2.15 -5.22 5.89
C MET A 32 3.42 -5.19 6.74
N GLU A 33 3.91 -6.36 7.12
CA GLU A 33 5.14 -6.46 7.90
C GLU A 33 6.34 -5.92 7.13
N ALA A 34 6.46 -6.27 5.86
CA ALA A 34 7.58 -5.79 5.04
C ALA A 34 7.59 -4.26 4.94
N ALA A 35 6.41 -3.65 4.84
CA ALA A 35 6.28 -2.20 4.74
C ALA A 35 6.30 -1.50 6.09
N GLY A 36 6.04 -2.23 7.18
CA GLY A 36 5.87 -1.62 8.50
C GLY A 36 4.52 -0.95 8.67
N ILE A 37 3.51 -1.42 7.94
CA ILE A 37 2.14 -0.92 8.04
C ILE A 37 1.38 -1.74 9.07
N LEU A 38 0.69 -1.07 9.98
CA LEU A 38 -0.04 -1.70 11.07
C LEU A 38 -1.53 -1.84 10.76
N PRO A 39 -2.23 -2.79 11.40
CA PRO A 39 -3.69 -2.85 11.30
C PRO A 39 -4.30 -1.51 11.70
N ASN A 40 -5.35 -1.12 10.97
CA ASN A 40 -6.09 0.14 11.16
C ASN A 40 -5.32 1.39 10.75
N GLU A 41 -4.13 1.25 10.22
CA GLU A 41 -3.37 2.40 9.75
C GLU A 41 -4.03 2.99 8.51
N ARG A 42 -4.09 4.33 8.44
CA ARG A 42 -4.60 5.04 7.28
C ARG A 42 -3.60 4.96 6.14
N VAL A 43 -4.10 4.63 4.95
CA VAL A 43 -3.28 4.57 3.74
C VAL A 43 -3.96 5.31 2.60
N GLN A 44 -3.15 5.77 1.66
CA GLN A 44 -3.60 6.34 0.41
C GLN A 44 -3.30 5.34 -0.69
N ILE A 45 -4.26 5.14 -1.59
CA ILE A 45 -4.15 4.17 -2.68
C ILE A 45 -4.32 4.92 -3.99
N THR A 46 -3.43 4.65 -4.94
CA THR A 46 -3.58 5.15 -6.30
C THR A 46 -3.66 3.95 -7.25
N ASP A 47 -4.58 4.02 -8.20
CA ASP A 47 -4.80 2.98 -9.20
C ASP A 47 -4.18 3.43 -10.52
N ASN A 48 -3.19 2.67 -11.00
CA ASN A 48 -2.47 3.02 -12.22
C ASN A 48 -3.32 2.86 -13.49
N ASN A 49 -4.37 2.05 -13.43
CA ASN A 49 -5.17 1.73 -14.61
C ASN A 49 -6.24 2.79 -14.89
N ASN A 50 -6.78 3.44 -13.86
CA ASN A 50 -7.86 4.41 -14.02
C ASN A 50 -7.57 5.78 -13.43
N GLY A 51 -6.45 5.95 -12.73
CA GLY A 51 -6.07 7.23 -12.13
C GLY A 51 -6.81 7.57 -10.84
N GLU A 52 -7.63 6.69 -10.32
CA GLU A 52 -8.34 6.93 -9.06
C GLU A 52 -7.36 7.03 -7.88
N ARG A 53 -7.72 7.89 -6.94
CA ARG A 53 -6.95 8.09 -5.70
C ARG A 53 -7.94 8.08 -4.55
N LEU A 54 -7.69 7.25 -3.55
CA LEU A 54 -8.58 7.13 -2.41
C LEU A 54 -7.80 6.91 -1.12
N GLU A 55 -8.48 7.12 0.00
CA GLU A 55 -7.91 6.86 1.31
C GLU A 55 -8.82 5.92 2.07
N THR A 56 -8.23 5.02 2.84
CA THR A 56 -8.94 4.08 3.69
C THR A 56 -8.00 3.60 4.79
N TYR A 57 -8.37 2.54 5.50
CA TYR A 57 -7.53 1.94 6.53
C TYR A 57 -7.33 0.46 6.23
N VAL A 58 -6.33 -0.13 6.87
CA VAL A 58 -5.84 -1.46 6.54
C VAL A 58 -6.37 -2.52 7.48
N ILE A 59 -6.79 -3.65 6.90
CA ILE A 59 -7.13 -4.87 7.62
C ILE A 59 -6.15 -5.95 7.17
N PRO A 60 -5.53 -6.72 8.11
CA PRO A 60 -4.64 -7.81 7.70
C PRO A 60 -5.41 -8.95 7.06
N GLY A 61 -4.88 -9.43 5.95
CA GLY A 61 -5.37 -10.63 5.27
C GLY A 61 -4.45 -11.82 5.53
N PRO A 62 -4.86 -13.03 5.10
CA PRO A 62 -4.09 -14.24 5.37
C PRO A 62 -2.65 -14.14 4.88
N ARG A 63 -1.73 -14.54 5.74
CA ARG A 63 -0.30 -14.50 5.46
C ARG A 63 0.07 -15.33 4.24
N GLY A 64 0.79 -14.71 3.32
CA GLY A 64 1.27 -15.39 2.11
C GLY A 64 0.21 -15.59 1.04
N SER A 65 -1.01 -15.08 1.25
CA SER A 65 -2.10 -15.23 0.27
C SER A 65 -1.93 -14.34 -0.96
N GLY A 66 -1.17 -13.24 -0.82
CA GLY A 66 -1.08 -12.23 -1.87
C GLY A 66 -2.33 -11.36 -1.96
N VAL A 67 -3.21 -11.40 -0.97
CA VAL A 67 -4.49 -10.69 -1.04
C VAL A 67 -4.28 -9.17 -1.01
N ILE A 68 -4.93 -8.50 -1.95
CA ILE A 68 -5.14 -7.05 -1.98
C ILE A 68 -6.60 -6.88 -2.35
N CYS A 69 -7.44 -6.64 -1.35
CA CYS A 69 -8.88 -6.57 -1.55
C CYS A 69 -9.42 -5.21 -1.10
N LEU A 70 -10.06 -4.51 -2.01
CA LEU A 70 -10.74 -3.24 -1.70
C LEU A 70 -12.16 -3.56 -1.27
N ASN A 71 -12.54 -3.08 -0.09
CA ASN A 71 -13.79 -3.43 0.57
C ASN A 71 -14.74 -2.25 0.63
N GLY A 72 -16.04 -2.54 0.53
CA GLY A 72 -17.07 -1.51 0.64
C GLY A 72 -17.00 -0.50 -0.49
N ALA A 73 -17.20 0.77 -0.19
CA ALA A 73 -17.22 1.84 -1.20
C ALA A 73 -15.93 1.92 -2.00
N ALA A 74 -14.78 1.59 -1.41
CA ALA A 74 -13.50 1.59 -2.10
C ALA A 74 -13.46 0.60 -3.26
N ALA A 75 -14.29 -0.46 -3.21
CA ALA A 75 -14.37 -1.45 -4.27
C ALA A 75 -14.90 -0.87 -5.59
N ARG A 76 -15.57 0.28 -5.55
CA ARG A 76 -16.03 0.94 -6.76
C ARG A 76 -14.91 1.66 -7.52
N CYS A 77 -13.80 1.91 -6.85
CA CYS A 77 -12.69 2.67 -7.43
C CYS A 77 -11.68 1.79 -8.16
N VAL A 78 -11.78 0.48 -8.01
CA VAL A 78 -10.79 -0.45 -8.55
C VAL A 78 -11.49 -1.67 -9.14
N GLN A 79 -10.73 -2.45 -9.92
CA GLN A 79 -11.18 -3.75 -10.43
C GLN A 79 -10.09 -4.78 -10.15
N PRO A 80 -10.45 -6.06 -9.93
CA PRO A 80 -9.45 -7.12 -9.86
C PRO A 80 -8.54 -7.09 -11.08
N GLY A 81 -7.25 -7.22 -10.85
CA GLY A 81 -6.23 -7.12 -11.89
C GLY A 81 -5.63 -5.73 -12.03
N ASP A 82 -6.25 -4.71 -11.48
CA ASP A 82 -5.67 -3.35 -11.48
C ASP A 82 -4.35 -3.33 -10.71
N ILE A 83 -3.45 -2.47 -11.15
CA ILE A 83 -2.17 -2.23 -10.48
C ILE A 83 -2.32 -0.99 -9.60
N VAL A 84 -2.05 -1.17 -8.31
CA VAL A 84 -2.20 -0.09 -7.34
C VAL A 84 -0.90 0.16 -6.59
N ILE A 85 -0.78 1.39 -6.07
CA ILE A 85 0.29 1.79 -5.19
C ILE A 85 -0.34 2.14 -3.85
N ILE A 86 0.17 1.55 -2.78
CA ILE A 86 -0.34 1.76 -1.43
C ILE A 86 0.69 2.54 -0.63
N MET A 87 0.31 3.70 -0.09
CA MET A 87 1.23 4.60 0.58
C MET A 87 0.76 4.88 2.00
N ALA A 88 1.70 4.81 2.94
CA ALA A 88 1.46 5.18 4.33
C ALA A 88 2.34 6.37 4.69
N TYR A 89 1.79 7.28 5.48
CA TYR A 89 2.46 8.51 5.90
C TYR A 89 2.53 8.56 7.41
N ALA A 90 3.53 9.23 7.94
CA ALA A 90 3.67 9.44 9.37
C ALA A 90 4.24 10.83 9.63
N PHE A 91 4.08 11.30 10.85
CA PHE A 91 4.57 12.59 11.25
C PHE A 91 5.94 12.46 11.92
N TYR A 92 6.85 13.32 11.51
CA TYR A 92 8.23 13.32 11.98
C TYR A 92 8.62 14.73 12.41
N SER A 93 9.44 14.83 13.43
CA SER A 93 10.09 16.10 13.75
C SER A 93 11.13 16.42 12.67
N GLU A 94 11.59 17.65 12.61
CA GLU A 94 12.64 18.02 11.64
C GLU A 94 13.91 17.18 11.85
N GLU A 95 14.23 16.90 13.11
CA GLU A 95 15.39 16.07 13.45
C GLU A 95 15.19 14.63 12.95
N GLU A 96 14.04 14.04 13.22
CA GLU A 96 13.72 12.69 12.73
C GLU A 96 13.70 12.64 11.21
N ALA A 97 13.16 13.67 10.58
CA ALA A 97 13.02 13.73 9.12
C ALA A 97 14.39 13.68 8.43
N ALA A 98 15.42 14.29 9.03
CA ALA A 98 16.76 14.32 8.46
C ALA A 98 17.38 12.92 8.34
N ALA A 99 16.97 11.99 9.21
CA ALA A 99 17.47 10.61 9.22
C ALA A 99 16.45 9.61 8.66
N HIS A 100 15.28 10.08 8.21
CA HIS A 100 14.19 9.20 7.78
C HIS A 100 14.43 8.64 6.39
N HIS A 101 14.16 7.35 6.23
CA HIS A 101 14.12 6.65 4.95
C HIS A 101 12.84 5.86 4.85
N PRO A 102 12.00 6.09 3.83
CA PRO A 102 10.80 5.27 3.64
C PRO A 102 11.17 3.85 3.22
N LYS A 103 10.30 2.91 3.53
CA LYS A 103 10.41 1.55 3.00
C LYS A 103 9.55 1.43 1.76
N VAL A 104 10.16 1.07 0.64
CA VAL A 104 9.45 0.85 -0.62
C VAL A 104 9.50 -0.64 -0.92
N VAL A 105 8.37 -1.30 -0.75
CA VAL A 105 8.25 -2.75 -0.97
C VAL A 105 7.89 -3.00 -2.43
N MET A 106 8.79 -3.67 -3.13
CA MET A 106 8.57 -4.09 -4.52
C MET A 106 7.98 -5.49 -4.52
N VAL A 107 6.93 -5.71 -5.31
CA VAL A 107 6.25 -7.00 -5.38
C VAL A 107 6.19 -7.54 -6.80
N ASP A 108 6.03 -8.86 -6.91
CA ASP A 108 5.82 -9.51 -8.20
C ASP A 108 4.32 -9.56 -8.54
N SER A 109 3.97 -10.19 -9.66
CA SER A 109 2.58 -10.26 -10.14
C SER A 109 1.64 -11.03 -9.23
N LYS A 110 2.19 -11.77 -8.26
CA LYS A 110 1.41 -12.51 -7.26
C LYS A 110 1.46 -11.84 -5.90
N ASN A 111 1.91 -10.59 -5.84
CA ASN A 111 2.03 -9.80 -4.62
C ASN A 111 3.00 -10.42 -3.60
N LYS A 112 4.03 -11.11 -4.09
CA LYS A 112 5.11 -11.59 -3.24
C LYS A 112 6.22 -10.54 -3.20
N VAL A 113 6.85 -10.38 -2.05
CA VAL A 113 7.94 -9.41 -1.88
C VAL A 113 9.12 -9.82 -2.77
N LYS A 114 9.54 -8.92 -3.65
CA LYS A 114 10.75 -9.07 -4.47
C LYS A 114 11.95 -8.44 -3.81
N SER A 115 11.77 -7.23 -3.29
CA SER A 115 12.83 -6.47 -2.64
C SER A 115 12.22 -5.34 -1.80
N ILE A 116 13.02 -4.81 -0.88
CA ILE A 116 12.66 -3.64 -0.10
C ILE A 116 13.74 -2.60 -0.35
N ARG A 117 13.33 -1.41 -0.79
CA ARG A 117 14.22 -0.28 -1.06
C ARG A 117 13.97 0.81 -0.04
N ILE A 118 14.99 1.60 0.24
CA ILE A 118 14.88 2.71 1.20
C ILE A 118 15.01 4.06 0.52
N LEU A 119 15.14 4.08 -0.81
CA LEU A 119 15.38 5.31 -1.57
C LEU A 119 14.68 5.22 -2.92
N GLU A 120 14.01 6.31 -3.29
CA GLU A 120 13.43 6.48 -4.62
C GLU A 120 14.15 7.64 -5.31
N GLN A 121 14.40 7.51 -6.60
CA GLN A 121 15.03 8.55 -7.41
C GLN A 121 14.21 8.84 -8.64
N HIS A 122 14.31 10.07 -9.14
CA HIS A 122 13.64 10.48 -10.37
C HIS A 122 14.00 9.56 -11.53
N GLY A 123 13.01 9.11 -12.28
CA GLY A 123 13.21 8.27 -13.45
C GLY A 123 13.43 6.79 -13.15
N GLN A 124 13.40 6.41 -11.88
CA GLN A 124 13.56 5.01 -11.48
C GLN A 124 12.33 4.19 -11.89
N VAL A 125 12.54 3.03 -12.46
CA VAL A 125 11.48 2.05 -12.73
C VAL A 125 11.71 0.80 -11.89
N SER A 126 10.61 0.13 -11.54
CA SER A 126 10.63 -1.04 -10.67
C SER A 126 11.17 -2.31 -11.32
#